data_3d8736d7c0b22f2cc14f58d6aa77cbb8
#
_entry.id   3d8736d7c0b22f2cc14f58d6aa77cbb8
#
_cell.length_a   1.000
_cell.length_b   1.000
_cell.length_c   1.000
_cell.angle_alpha   90.00
_cell.angle_beta   90.00
_cell.angle_gamma   90.00
#
_symmetry.space_group_name_H-M   'P 1'
#
loop_
_entity.id
_entity.type
_entity.pdbx_description
1 polymer ?
#
loop_
_entity_poly.entity_id
_entity_poly.type
_entity_poly.pdbx_seq_one_letter_code
_entity_poly.pdbx_strand_id
1 'polypeptide(L)'
;MLIALFFARAISAAEENPAQRPTGYVPRLSDLMVVIQIRHAKLYYAVRRGNWPLADFELEQLISTLSEVGRYYPKTTPPMIVADSIRTSIGEAIKAKDEAKFDQAFDEMNAECNRCHEAADRPFIFIRRPSYPSAFSNQLYSPRSAEQQKRGH
;
A
#
# COMPACT_ATOMS: atom_id res chain seq x y z
N MET A 1 -44.04 -19.95 -41.22
CA MET A 1 -44.30 -19.64 -39.78
C MET A 1 -43.06 -19.99 -39.01
N LEU A 2 -42.16 -18.98 -38.81
CA LEU A 2 -40.88 -19.15 -38.08
C LEU A 2 -41.14 -18.76 -36.62
N ILE A 3 -40.92 -19.70 -35.70
CA ILE A 3 -40.98 -19.46 -34.26
C ILE A 3 -39.55 -19.07 -33.80
N ALA A 4 -39.39 -17.81 -33.43
CA ALA A 4 -38.15 -17.32 -32.83
C ALA A 4 -38.12 -17.66 -31.34
N LEU A 5 -37.24 -18.57 -30.93
CA LEU A 5 -36.96 -18.90 -29.52
C LEU A 5 -36.08 -17.80 -28.92
N PHE A 6 -36.65 -16.95 -28.07
CA PHE A 6 -35.90 -16.02 -27.22
C PHE A 6 -35.31 -16.79 -26.04
N PHE A 7 -33.98 -17.02 -26.06
CA PHE A 7 -33.24 -17.47 -24.88
C PHE A 7 -33.07 -16.27 -23.95
N ALA A 8 -33.87 -16.16 -22.92
CA ALA A 8 -33.64 -15.26 -21.80
C ALA A 8 -32.46 -15.78 -20.98
N ARG A 9 -31.31 -15.13 -21.09
CA ARG A 9 -30.14 -15.42 -20.28
C ARG A 9 -30.37 -14.81 -18.89
N ALA A 10 -30.73 -15.65 -17.92
CA ALA A 10 -30.81 -15.25 -16.52
C ALA A 10 -29.42 -14.85 -16.04
N ILE A 11 -29.19 -13.57 -15.78
CA ILE A 11 -28.02 -13.07 -15.07
C ILE A 11 -28.22 -13.48 -13.61
N SER A 12 -27.56 -14.56 -13.21
CA SER A 12 -27.49 -14.96 -11.81
C SER A 12 -26.72 -13.86 -11.07
N ALA A 13 -27.42 -13.07 -10.28
CA ALA A 13 -26.79 -12.21 -9.29
C ALA A 13 -26.12 -13.15 -8.28
N ALA A 14 -24.77 -13.13 -8.23
CA ALA A 14 -24.04 -13.86 -7.22
C ALA A 14 -24.48 -13.35 -5.84
N GLU A 15 -25.20 -14.17 -5.09
CA GLU A 15 -25.55 -13.88 -3.70
C GLU A 15 -24.26 -13.68 -2.90
N GLU A 16 -24.06 -12.48 -2.35
CA GLU A 16 -22.97 -12.21 -1.43
C GLU A 16 -23.13 -13.09 -0.20
N ASN A 17 -22.16 -13.97 0.03
CA ASN A 17 -22.12 -14.81 1.21
C ASN A 17 -22.05 -13.93 2.48
N PRO A 18 -23.09 -13.90 3.33
CA PRO A 18 -23.13 -13.05 4.52
C PRO A 18 -22.03 -13.40 5.56
N ALA A 19 -21.44 -14.59 5.48
CA ALA A 19 -20.36 -15.01 6.35
C ALA A 19 -19.00 -14.30 6.07
N GLN A 20 -18.89 -13.56 4.97
CA GLN A 20 -17.67 -12.80 4.62
C GLN A 20 -17.69 -11.34 5.07
N ARG A 21 -18.79 -10.86 5.66
CA ARG A 21 -18.83 -9.49 6.21
C ARG A 21 -18.14 -9.46 7.57
N PRO A 22 -17.20 -8.54 7.79
CA PRO A 22 -16.61 -8.37 9.12
C PRO A 22 -17.73 -7.99 10.12
N THR A 23 -17.87 -8.76 11.19
CA THR A 23 -18.74 -8.39 12.30
C THR A 23 -17.96 -7.45 13.20
N GLY A 24 -18.32 -6.15 13.23
CA GLY A 24 -17.65 -5.16 14.06
C GLY A 24 -17.31 -3.87 13.32
N TYR A 25 -16.40 -3.09 13.89
CA TYR A 25 -15.94 -1.83 13.31
C TYR A 25 -15.18 -2.08 12.01
N VAL A 26 -15.61 -1.41 10.94
CA VAL A 26 -14.91 -1.36 9.65
C VAL A 26 -14.29 0.03 9.49
N PRO A 27 -12.95 0.14 9.42
CA PRO A 27 -12.28 1.41 9.19
C PRO A 27 -12.71 2.02 7.85
N ARG A 28 -12.85 3.33 7.75
CA ARG A 28 -13.13 3.97 6.45
C ARG A 28 -11.95 3.77 5.50
N LEU A 29 -12.23 3.51 4.22
CA LEU A 29 -11.19 3.35 3.21
C LEU A 29 -10.24 4.56 3.17
N SER A 30 -10.78 5.78 3.28
CA SER A 30 -9.96 7.01 3.33
C SER A 30 -8.96 7.03 4.49
N ASP A 31 -9.33 6.50 5.66
CA ASP A 31 -8.46 6.50 6.83
C ASP A 31 -7.30 5.50 6.64
N LEU A 32 -7.60 4.32 6.09
CA LEU A 32 -6.58 3.34 5.70
C LEU A 32 -5.62 3.92 4.65
N MET A 33 -6.14 4.64 3.64
CA MET A 33 -5.31 5.27 2.60
C MET A 33 -4.41 6.37 3.16
N VAL A 34 -4.87 7.16 4.13
CA VAL A 34 -4.02 8.14 4.83
C VAL A 34 -2.87 7.45 5.57
N VAL A 35 -3.15 6.32 6.27
CA VAL A 35 -2.11 5.54 6.95
C VAL A 35 -1.10 5.00 5.94
N ILE A 36 -1.55 4.43 4.82
CA ILE A 36 -0.67 3.94 3.74
C ILE A 36 0.21 5.08 3.21
N GLN A 37 -0.35 6.27 2.96
CA GLN A 37 0.41 7.43 2.46
C GLN A 37 1.48 7.88 3.46
N ILE A 38 1.19 7.85 4.75
CA ILE A 38 2.16 8.15 5.80
C ILE A 38 3.30 7.13 5.80
N ARG A 39 3.00 5.82 5.74
CA ARG A 39 3.99 4.74 5.66
C ARG A 39 4.85 4.83 4.42
N HIS A 40 4.25 5.12 3.27
CA HIS A 40 4.93 5.35 2.00
C HIS A 40 5.98 6.48 2.11
N ALA A 41 5.61 7.62 2.68
CA ALA A 41 6.55 8.72 2.87
C ALA A 41 7.69 8.37 3.85
N LYS A 42 7.37 7.73 4.97
CA LYS A 42 8.37 7.31 5.98
C LYS A 42 9.34 6.28 5.44
N LEU A 43 8.86 5.30 4.67
CA LEU A 43 9.69 4.31 3.97
C LEU A 43 10.73 5.00 3.08
N TYR A 44 10.28 5.94 2.25
CA TYR A 44 11.17 6.70 1.37
C TYR A 44 12.26 7.44 2.14
N TYR A 45 11.89 8.21 3.17
CA TYR A 45 12.86 8.96 3.97
C TYR A 45 13.81 8.06 4.77
N ALA A 46 13.36 6.90 5.23
CA ALA A 46 14.21 5.94 5.92
C ALA A 46 15.34 5.45 5.01
N VAL A 47 15.02 5.09 3.76
CA VAL A 47 16.04 4.68 2.77
C VAL A 47 16.99 5.82 2.45
N ARG A 48 16.49 7.05 2.20
CA ARG A 48 17.34 8.24 1.93
C ARG A 48 18.30 8.57 3.08
N ARG A 49 18.06 8.07 4.26
CA ARG A 49 18.94 8.24 5.43
C ARG A 49 19.73 6.99 5.80
N GLY A 50 19.68 5.95 4.96
CA GLY A 50 20.37 4.68 5.21
C GLY A 50 19.85 3.92 6.44
N ASN A 51 18.63 4.25 6.91
CA ASN A 51 18.01 3.56 8.03
C ASN A 51 17.21 2.35 7.53
N TRP A 52 17.93 1.33 7.10
CA TRP A 52 17.37 0.11 6.52
C TRP A 52 16.43 -0.66 7.47
N PRO A 53 16.72 -0.75 8.78
CA PRO A 53 15.75 -1.35 9.73
C PRO A 53 14.43 -0.58 9.81
N LEU A 54 14.47 0.75 9.77
CA LEU A 54 13.25 1.57 9.73
C LEU A 54 12.52 1.39 8.40
N ALA A 55 13.25 1.30 7.28
CA ALA A 55 12.66 1.07 5.98
C ALA A 55 11.90 -0.27 5.94
N ASP A 56 12.50 -1.34 6.44
CA ASP A 56 11.86 -2.66 6.54
C ASP A 56 10.58 -2.61 7.39
N PHE A 57 10.67 -1.98 8.55
CA PHE A 57 9.51 -1.78 9.42
C PHE A 57 8.36 -1.03 8.72
N GLU A 58 8.66 0.10 8.04
CA GLU A 58 7.63 0.90 7.37
C GLU A 58 7.03 0.17 6.16
N LEU A 59 7.82 -0.64 5.45
CA LEU A 59 7.34 -1.52 4.39
C LEU A 59 6.32 -2.53 4.94
N GLU A 60 6.65 -3.25 6.01
CA GLU A 60 5.76 -4.24 6.60
C GLU A 60 4.45 -3.60 7.11
N GLN A 61 4.52 -2.40 7.70
CA GLN A 61 3.33 -1.67 8.12
C GLN A 61 2.45 -1.23 6.94
N LEU A 62 3.08 -0.81 5.84
CA LEU A 62 2.38 -0.45 4.60
C LEU A 62 1.63 -1.67 4.04
N ILE A 63 2.32 -2.80 3.90
CA ILE A 63 1.75 -4.06 3.38
C ILE A 63 0.61 -4.57 4.28
N SER A 64 0.79 -4.52 5.60
CA SER A 64 -0.26 -4.90 6.55
C SER A 64 -1.53 -4.07 6.34
N THR A 65 -1.39 -2.76 6.18
CA THR A 65 -2.55 -1.87 5.94
C THR A 65 -3.18 -2.12 4.57
N LEU A 66 -2.40 -2.40 3.52
CA LEU A 66 -2.94 -2.81 2.22
C LEU A 66 -3.73 -4.12 2.31
N SER A 67 -3.26 -5.06 3.11
CA SER A 67 -3.98 -6.32 3.35
C SER A 67 -5.32 -6.09 4.07
N GLU A 68 -5.38 -5.12 4.99
CA GLU A 68 -6.65 -4.71 5.62
C GLU A 68 -7.61 -4.09 4.60
N VAL A 69 -7.11 -3.24 3.68
CA VAL A 69 -7.92 -2.71 2.59
C VAL A 69 -8.53 -3.86 1.78
N GLY A 70 -7.72 -4.85 1.39
CA GLY A 70 -8.21 -6.02 0.66
C GLY A 70 -9.28 -6.80 1.40
N ARG A 71 -9.14 -6.94 2.70
CA ARG A 71 -10.10 -7.66 3.55
C ARG A 71 -11.44 -6.91 3.70
N TYR A 72 -11.40 -5.59 3.90
CA TYR A 72 -12.61 -4.81 4.14
C TYR A 72 -13.28 -4.31 2.85
N TYR A 73 -12.51 -4.15 1.77
CA TYR A 73 -12.94 -3.56 0.50
C TYR A 73 -12.57 -4.43 -0.71
N PRO A 74 -12.98 -5.70 -0.75
CA PRO A 74 -12.53 -6.66 -1.77
C PRO A 74 -12.97 -6.29 -3.21
N LYS A 75 -14.00 -5.44 -3.36
CA LYS A 75 -14.50 -5.02 -4.68
C LYS A 75 -13.70 -3.85 -5.29
N THR A 76 -12.93 -3.13 -4.48
CA THR A 76 -12.27 -1.89 -4.93
C THR A 76 -10.82 -2.08 -5.30
N THR A 77 -10.24 -3.25 -5.02
CA THR A 77 -8.79 -3.44 -5.17
C THR A 77 -8.47 -4.86 -5.62
N PRO A 78 -7.45 -5.06 -6.48
CA PRO A 78 -6.67 -6.29 -6.56
C PRO A 78 -5.50 -6.22 -5.54
N PRO A 79 -5.74 -6.31 -4.20
CA PRO A 79 -4.78 -5.82 -3.22
C PRO A 79 -3.67 -6.80 -2.92
N MET A 80 -3.97 -8.11 -2.96
CA MET A 80 -3.01 -9.12 -2.49
C MET A 80 -1.85 -9.29 -3.46
N ILE A 81 -2.12 -9.36 -4.76
CA ILE A 81 -1.06 -9.51 -5.79
C ILE A 81 -0.14 -8.29 -5.79
N VAL A 82 -0.72 -7.08 -5.67
CA VAL A 82 0.03 -5.82 -5.61
C VAL A 82 0.85 -5.75 -4.32
N ALA A 83 0.27 -6.11 -3.19
CA ALA A 83 0.98 -6.14 -1.91
C ALA A 83 2.16 -7.11 -1.92
N ASP A 84 2.01 -8.31 -2.48
CA ASP A 84 3.07 -9.30 -2.58
C ASP A 84 4.18 -8.86 -3.54
N SER A 85 3.83 -8.23 -4.67
CA SER A 85 4.80 -7.66 -5.61
C SER A 85 5.63 -6.55 -4.95
N ILE A 86 4.98 -5.61 -4.25
CA ILE A 86 5.64 -4.52 -3.52
C ILE A 86 6.54 -5.09 -2.42
N ARG A 87 6.05 -6.05 -1.64
CA ARG A 87 6.83 -6.72 -0.59
C ARG A 87 8.11 -7.32 -1.15
N THR A 88 8.00 -8.02 -2.28
CA THR A 88 9.14 -8.69 -2.89
C THR A 88 10.15 -7.68 -3.42
N SER A 89 9.74 -6.77 -4.31
CA SER A 89 10.67 -5.88 -5.02
C SER A 89 11.36 -4.87 -4.07
N ILE A 90 10.58 -4.22 -3.21
CA ILE A 90 11.14 -3.25 -2.24
C ILE A 90 11.89 -3.98 -1.13
N GLY A 91 11.38 -5.11 -0.65
CA GLY A 91 12.04 -5.91 0.40
C GLY A 91 13.41 -6.43 -0.03
N GLU A 92 13.57 -6.87 -1.27
CA GLU A 92 14.87 -7.28 -1.83
C GLU A 92 15.85 -6.10 -1.89
N ALA A 93 15.40 -4.92 -2.32
CA ALA A 93 16.22 -3.72 -2.36
C ALA A 93 16.68 -3.29 -0.95
N ILE A 94 15.79 -3.36 0.04
CA ILE A 94 16.10 -3.06 1.45
C ILE A 94 17.12 -4.05 2.01
N LYS A 95 16.93 -5.35 1.79
CA LYS A 95 17.89 -6.40 2.23
C LYS A 95 19.26 -6.22 1.62
N ALA A 96 19.31 -5.86 0.33
CA ALA A 96 20.56 -5.57 -0.37
C ALA A 96 21.17 -4.21 0.02
N LYS A 97 20.43 -3.35 0.70
CA LYS A 97 20.79 -1.94 0.97
C LYS A 97 21.14 -1.18 -0.31
N ASP A 98 20.37 -1.45 -1.37
CA ASP A 98 20.61 -0.92 -2.72
C ASP A 98 19.57 0.18 -3.00
N GLU A 99 20.04 1.43 -2.93
CA GLU A 99 19.18 2.60 -3.18
C GLU A 99 18.69 2.68 -4.63
N ALA A 100 19.47 2.23 -5.61
CA ALA A 100 19.09 2.30 -7.00
C ALA A 100 17.95 1.30 -7.31
N LYS A 101 18.05 0.08 -6.80
CA LYS A 101 16.98 -0.92 -6.87
C LYS A 101 15.75 -0.45 -6.11
N PHE A 102 15.94 0.16 -4.93
CA PHE A 102 14.83 0.73 -4.19
C PHE A 102 14.11 1.80 -4.98
N ASP A 103 14.82 2.70 -5.65
CA ASP A 103 14.23 3.76 -6.45
C ASP A 103 13.36 3.24 -7.59
N GLN A 104 13.84 2.22 -8.30
CA GLN A 104 13.06 1.57 -9.34
C GLN A 104 11.80 0.91 -8.76
N ALA A 105 11.93 0.10 -7.73
CA ALA A 105 10.80 -0.59 -7.11
C ALA A 105 9.79 0.38 -6.49
N PHE A 106 10.27 1.52 -5.96
CA PHE A 106 9.41 2.56 -5.38
C PHE A 106 8.61 3.31 -6.45
N ASP A 107 9.18 3.55 -7.63
CA ASP A 107 8.45 4.12 -8.77
C ASP A 107 7.41 3.15 -9.32
N GLU A 108 7.72 1.86 -9.39
CA GLU A 108 6.77 0.81 -9.75
C GLU A 108 5.61 0.75 -8.74
N MET A 109 5.87 0.83 -7.44
CA MET A 109 4.83 0.94 -6.41
C MET A 109 3.96 2.18 -6.61
N ASN A 110 4.55 3.35 -6.92
CA ASN A 110 3.78 4.56 -7.21
C ASN A 110 2.85 4.37 -8.42
N ALA A 111 3.34 3.72 -9.46
CA ALA A 111 2.55 3.42 -10.65
C ALA A 111 1.37 2.50 -10.33
N GLU A 112 1.56 1.47 -9.48
CA GLU A 112 0.49 0.59 -9.02
C GLU A 112 -0.56 1.34 -8.20
N CYS A 113 -0.13 2.21 -7.26
CA CYS A 113 -1.03 3.06 -6.49
C CYS A 113 -1.92 3.93 -7.43
N ASN A 114 -1.30 4.56 -8.42
CA ASN A 114 -2.01 5.43 -9.36
C ASN A 114 -2.98 4.65 -10.26
N ARG A 115 -2.60 3.46 -10.75
CA ARG A 115 -3.52 2.58 -11.50
C ARG A 115 -4.76 2.21 -10.68
N CYS A 116 -4.56 1.89 -9.40
CA CYS A 116 -5.67 1.58 -8.51
C CYS A 116 -6.58 2.79 -8.29
N HIS A 117 -6.00 3.99 -8.10
CA HIS A 117 -6.78 5.22 -7.95
C HIS A 117 -7.58 5.55 -9.22
N GLU A 118 -7.02 5.36 -10.41
CA GLU A 118 -7.74 5.52 -11.69
C GLU A 118 -8.89 4.52 -11.80
N ALA A 119 -8.66 3.25 -11.51
CA ALA A 119 -9.68 2.20 -11.55
C ALA A 119 -10.81 2.42 -10.52
N ALA A 120 -10.53 3.16 -9.45
CA ALA A 120 -11.50 3.53 -8.41
C ALA A 120 -12.21 4.87 -8.67
N ASP A 121 -12.10 5.45 -9.87
CA ASP A 121 -12.60 6.79 -10.23
C ASP A 121 -12.06 7.90 -9.31
N ARG A 122 -10.77 7.82 -8.99
CA ARG A 122 -10.03 8.80 -8.17
C ARG A 122 -8.73 9.28 -8.84
N PRO A 123 -8.70 9.60 -10.15
CA PRO A 123 -7.46 10.01 -10.84
C PRO A 123 -6.86 11.30 -10.30
N PHE A 124 -7.63 12.08 -9.54
CA PHE A 124 -7.17 13.30 -8.88
C PHE A 124 -6.31 13.04 -7.64
N ILE A 125 -6.20 11.79 -7.17
CA ILE A 125 -5.28 11.37 -6.12
C ILE A 125 -4.07 10.73 -6.80
N PHE A 126 -3.01 11.51 -6.97
CA PHE A 126 -1.82 11.06 -7.67
C PHE A 126 -0.63 10.93 -6.71
N ILE A 127 -0.09 9.71 -6.60
CA ILE A 127 1.03 9.36 -5.74
C ILE A 127 2.33 9.50 -6.53
N ARG A 128 3.33 10.08 -5.90
CA ARG A 128 4.69 10.25 -6.42
C ARG A 128 5.71 10.13 -5.31
N ARG A 129 6.98 10.12 -5.64
CA ARG A 129 8.05 10.21 -4.64
C ARG A 129 7.83 11.42 -3.73
N PRO A 130 8.01 11.25 -2.41
CA PRO A 130 7.93 12.37 -1.48
C PRO A 130 8.97 13.43 -1.83
N SER A 131 8.55 14.69 -1.78
CA SER A 131 9.46 15.82 -1.94
C SER A 131 10.02 16.25 -0.57
N TYR A 132 11.24 16.77 -0.58
CA TYR A 132 11.83 17.36 0.61
C TYR A 132 11.21 18.75 0.91
N PRO A 133 11.10 19.18 2.18
CA PRO A 133 11.39 18.46 3.42
C PRO A 133 10.28 17.47 3.82
N SER A 134 10.63 16.51 4.71
CA SER A 134 9.67 15.57 5.27
C SER A 134 8.58 16.29 6.06
N ALA A 135 7.31 15.87 5.85
CA ALA A 135 6.17 16.33 6.65
C ALA A 135 6.24 15.87 8.13
N PHE A 136 7.10 14.88 8.42
CA PHE A 136 7.24 14.27 9.75
C PHE A 136 8.56 14.69 10.40
N SER A 137 8.71 16.00 10.67
CA SER A 137 9.95 16.58 11.19
C SER A 137 10.29 16.18 12.63
N ASN A 138 9.34 15.62 13.36
CA ASN A 138 9.52 15.14 14.75
C ASN A 138 10.00 13.69 14.83
N GLN A 139 10.32 13.03 13.71
CA GLN A 139 10.89 11.71 13.64
C GLN A 139 12.30 11.76 13.07
N LEU A 140 13.27 11.11 13.75
CA LEU A 140 14.62 10.92 13.22
C LEU A 140 14.61 9.75 12.23
N TYR A 141 14.95 10.04 10.97
CA TYR A 141 15.06 9.00 9.93
C TYR A 141 16.44 8.37 9.86
N SER A 142 17.50 9.10 10.22
CA SER A 142 18.86 8.55 10.29
C SER A 142 18.97 7.49 11.38
N PRO A 143 19.82 6.46 11.20
CA PRO A 143 20.13 5.51 12.28
C PRO A 143 20.69 6.26 13.49
N ARG A 144 20.24 5.90 14.67
CA ARG A 144 20.83 6.46 15.91
C ARG A 144 22.22 5.87 16.12
N SER A 145 23.17 6.74 16.45
CA SER A 145 24.48 6.28 16.90
C SER A 145 24.40 5.51 18.22
N ALA A 146 25.37 4.67 18.50
CA ALA A 146 25.44 3.92 19.78
C ALA A 146 25.37 4.86 21.00
N GLU A 147 25.93 6.06 20.91
CA GLU A 147 25.89 7.07 21.97
C GLU A 147 24.49 7.68 22.13
N GLN A 148 23.78 7.95 21.04
CA GLN A 148 22.42 8.45 21.08
C GLN A 148 21.44 7.40 21.64
N GLN A 149 21.70 6.11 21.39
CA GLN A 149 20.89 5.02 21.97
C GLN A 149 20.99 4.95 23.48
N LYS A 150 22.19 5.20 24.04
CA LYS A 150 22.43 5.17 25.50
C LYS A 150 21.80 6.35 26.25
N ARG A 151 21.60 7.51 25.59
CA ARG A 151 21.02 8.72 26.22
C ARG A 151 19.50 8.75 26.21
N GLY A 152 18.83 7.80 25.58
CA GLY A 152 17.38 7.74 25.42
C GLY A 152 16.67 6.82 26.40
N HIS A 153 17.39 6.37 27.41
CA HIS A 153 16.91 5.68 28.60
C HIS A 153 17.26 6.56 29.80
#